data_c08999a505ead58c47348588b2aa8465
#
_entry.id   c08999a505ead58c47348588b2aa8465
#
_cell.length_a   1.000
_cell.length_b   1.000
_cell.length_c   1.000
_cell.angle_alpha   90.00
_cell.angle_beta   90.00
_cell.angle_gamma   90.00
#
_symmetry.space_group_name_H-M   'P 1'
#
loop_
_entity.id
_entity.type
_entity.pdbx_description
1 polymer ?
#
loop_
_entity_poly.entity_id
_entity_poly.type
_entity_poly.pdbx_seq_one_letter_code
_entity_poly.pdbx_strand_id
1 'polypeptide(L)'
;VVRRCNSGDSALVPVGLDCAIGQNLVVLRSNGAAIEPTFLRWLVRGPDWWDQVAKFINVGAVFDSLRCRDIPNFELTVPPLTDQRAIAALLNSLDDRIALLRETNATLEAIAQALFKSWFVDFDPVRAKQQGLAPAGMDEATAALFPDSFEESTLGLVPKGWRMVALAEAFEINPSRPFLKKGATGAY
;
A
#
# COMPACT_ATOMS: atom_id res chain seq x y z
N VAL A 1 15.83 14.32 1.93
CA VAL A 1 15.39 14.85 0.63
C VAL A 1 16.26 14.27 -0.48
N VAL A 2 15.64 13.84 -1.56
CA VAL A 2 16.31 13.36 -2.78
C VAL A 2 16.80 14.55 -3.59
N ARG A 3 18.04 14.48 -4.07
CA ARG A 3 18.64 15.54 -4.90
C ARG A 3 18.93 15.14 -6.35
N ARG A 4 18.75 13.89 -6.75
CA ARG A 4 18.90 13.39 -8.12
C ARG A 4 17.79 12.43 -8.45
N CYS A 5 17.26 12.50 -9.66
CA CYS A 5 16.06 11.80 -10.07
C CYS A 5 14.96 12.01 -9.01
N ASN A 6 13.78 12.37 -9.33
CA ASN A 6 12.76 12.77 -8.34
C ASN A 6 13.28 13.80 -7.30
N SER A 7 14.04 14.78 -7.77
CA SER A 7 14.62 15.83 -6.91
C SER A 7 13.52 16.58 -6.16
N GLY A 8 13.67 16.71 -4.85
CA GLY A 8 12.67 17.33 -3.97
C GLY A 8 11.86 16.33 -3.16
N ASP A 9 11.75 15.07 -3.58
CA ASP A 9 11.06 14.03 -2.80
C ASP A 9 11.69 13.87 -1.43
N SER A 10 10.86 13.55 -0.45
CA SER A 10 11.28 13.45 0.94
C SER A 10 10.69 12.22 1.62
N ALA A 11 11.45 11.67 2.55
CA ALA A 11 10.98 10.64 3.47
C ALA A 11 11.35 11.00 4.90
N LEU A 12 10.51 10.59 5.85
CA LEU A 12 10.79 10.68 7.27
C LEU A 12 11.66 9.47 7.66
N VAL A 13 12.75 9.73 8.37
CA VAL A 13 13.53 8.65 9.02
C VAL A 13 12.82 8.31 10.34
N PRO A 14 12.40 7.06 10.54
CA PRO A 14 11.77 6.65 11.79
C PRO A 14 12.70 6.81 12.99
N VAL A 15 12.11 7.05 14.17
CA VAL A 15 12.87 7.10 15.42
C VAL A 15 13.50 5.73 15.68
N GLY A 16 14.78 5.72 16.05
CA GLY A 16 15.52 4.50 16.35
C GLY A 16 16.13 3.80 15.13
N LEU A 17 15.93 4.33 13.92
CA LEU A 17 16.61 3.83 12.72
C LEU A 17 17.95 4.54 12.55
N ASP A 18 19.05 3.80 12.73
CA ASP A 18 20.37 4.22 12.32
C ASP A 18 20.59 3.89 10.84
N CYS A 19 20.78 4.93 10.02
CA CYS A 19 21.02 4.75 8.59
C CYS A 19 22.08 5.71 8.07
N ALA A 20 22.91 5.23 7.15
CA ALA A 20 23.81 6.07 6.36
C ALA A 20 23.05 6.61 5.15
N ILE A 21 23.29 7.89 4.83
CA ILE A 21 22.73 8.49 3.61
C ILE A 21 23.74 8.45 2.48
N GLY A 22 23.27 8.12 1.29
CA GLY A 22 24.07 8.18 0.06
C GLY A 22 24.23 9.61 -0.46
N GLN A 23 25.14 9.79 -1.40
CA GLN A 23 25.49 11.09 -2.01
C GLN A 23 24.30 11.79 -2.72
N ASN A 24 23.22 11.07 -3.02
CA ASN A 24 22.04 11.59 -3.70
C ASN A 24 20.93 12.04 -2.72
N LEU A 25 21.22 12.06 -1.43
CA LEU A 25 20.28 12.45 -0.38
C LEU A 25 20.84 13.63 0.42
N VAL A 26 19.94 14.43 0.98
CA VAL A 26 20.23 15.50 1.94
C VAL A 26 19.37 15.30 3.18
N VAL A 27 19.96 15.38 4.35
CA VAL A 27 19.23 15.39 5.63
C VAL A 27 18.78 16.81 5.92
N LEU A 28 17.49 16.98 6.19
CA LEU A 28 16.94 18.18 6.79
C LEU A 28 16.58 17.87 8.24
N ARG A 29 17.02 18.73 9.14
CA ARG A 29 16.68 18.64 10.56
C ARG A 29 16.32 20.03 11.06
N SER A 30 15.14 20.17 11.64
CA SER A 30 14.77 21.40 12.29
C SER A 30 15.54 21.56 13.62
N ASN A 31 15.97 22.77 13.90
CA ASN A 31 16.52 23.17 15.21
C ASN A 31 15.46 23.65 16.20
N GLY A 32 14.18 23.65 15.78
CA GLY A 32 13.04 24.08 16.59
C GLY A 32 12.84 25.59 16.71
N ALA A 33 13.73 26.42 16.13
CA ALA A 33 13.63 27.88 16.27
C ALA A 33 12.51 28.52 15.42
N ALA A 34 12.42 28.11 14.14
CA ALA A 34 11.42 28.64 13.20
C ALA A 34 10.45 27.57 12.71
N ILE A 35 10.89 26.31 12.70
CA ILE A 35 10.11 25.18 12.20
C ILE A 35 10.01 24.14 13.31
N GLU A 36 8.78 23.79 13.70
CA GLU A 36 8.50 22.68 14.61
C GLU A 36 8.99 21.35 13.96
N PRO A 37 9.77 20.51 14.68
CA PRO A 37 10.32 19.27 14.09
C PRO A 37 9.26 18.35 13.47
N THR A 38 8.10 18.22 14.11
CA THR A 38 7.00 17.39 13.61
C THR A 38 6.29 17.98 12.39
N PHE A 39 6.37 19.30 12.21
CA PHE A 39 5.81 20.02 11.07
C PHE A 39 6.70 19.93 9.82
N LEU A 40 8.02 19.78 10.00
CA LEU A 40 8.99 19.77 8.88
C LEU A 40 8.60 18.77 7.77
N ARG A 41 8.14 17.56 8.14
CA ARG A 41 7.74 16.54 7.17
C ARG A 41 6.57 16.97 6.27
N TRP A 42 5.72 17.86 6.76
CA TRP A 42 4.59 18.39 6.03
C TRP A 42 4.98 19.61 5.19
N LEU A 43 5.84 20.46 5.73
CA LEU A 43 6.39 21.62 5.03
C LEU A 43 7.08 21.21 3.72
N VAL A 44 7.91 20.17 3.75
CA VAL A 44 8.63 19.68 2.54
C VAL A 44 7.73 18.88 1.59
N ARG A 45 6.44 18.81 1.83
CA ARG A 45 5.43 18.24 0.94
C ARG A 45 4.48 19.30 0.37
N GLY A 46 4.54 20.51 0.94
CA GLY A 46 3.67 21.62 0.55
C GLY A 46 4.07 22.26 -0.78
N PRO A 47 3.18 23.08 -1.35
CA PRO A 47 3.41 23.75 -2.64
C PRO A 47 4.66 24.64 -2.62
N ASP A 48 4.85 25.45 -1.57
CA ASP A 48 6.00 26.36 -1.46
C ASP A 48 7.34 25.61 -1.58
N TRP A 49 7.42 24.38 -1.03
CA TRP A 49 8.60 23.52 -1.19
C TRP A 49 8.85 23.19 -2.66
N TRP A 50 7.81 22.79 -3.37
CA TRP A 50 7.92 22.40 -4.78
C TRP A 50 8.21 23.60 -5.69
N ASP A 51 7.71 24.78 -5.35
CA ASP A 51 8.04 26.02 -6.06
C ASP A 51 9.54 26.36 -5.90
N GLN A 52 10.11 26.17 -4.70
CA GLN A 52 11.55 26.33 -4.50
C GLN A 52 12.36 25.23 -5.24
N VAL A 53 11.90 24.01 -5.21
CA VAL A 53 12.53 22.91 -5.99
C VAL A 53 12.55 23.30 -7.48
N ALA A 54 11.45 23.74 -8.05
CA ALA A 54 11.35 24.16 -9.44
C ALA A 54 12.27 25.34 -9.78
N LYS A 55 12.42 26.29 -8.84
CA LYS A 55 13.29 27.47 -9.00
C LYS A 55 14.79 27.10 -9.01
N PHE A 56 15.20 26.13 -8.21
CA PHE A 56 16.60 25.77 -8.00
C PHE A 56 17.03 24.47 -8.68
N ILE A 57 16.12 23.76 -9.34
CA ILE A 57 16.45 22.52 -10.03
C ILE A 57 17.35 22.79 -11.21
N ASN A 58 18.40 21.99 -11.34
CA ASN A 58 19.27 22.01 -12.52
C ASN A 58 18.80 20.91 -13.47
N VAL A 59 18.22 21.31 -14.57
CA VAL A 59 17.80 20.41 -15.65
C VAL A 59 19.04 19.86 -16.33
N GLY A 60 19.21 18.56 -16.31
CA GLY A 60 20.31 17.84 -16.95
C GLY A 60 19.83 17.03 -18.15
N ALA A 61 20.73 16.70 -19.05
CA ALA A 61 20.40 15.91 -20.24
C ALA A 61 19.88 14.50 -19.93
N VAL A 62 20.24 13.94 -18.75
CA VAL A 62 19.88 12.57 -18.34
C VAL A 62 18.94 12.58 -17.12
N PHE A 63 19.16 13.47 -16.18
CA PHE A 63 18.37 13.60 -14.96
C PHE A 63 18.50 14.99 -14.35
N ASP A 64 17.44 15.41 -13.68
CA ASP A 64 17.41 16.64 -12.91
C ASP A 64 18.12 16.50 -11.57
N SER A 65 18.66 17.59 -11.05
CA SER A 65 19.36 17.58 -9.78
C SER A 65 19.23 18.89 -9.00
N LEU A 66 19.15 18.76 -7.66
CA LEU A 66 19.30 19.85 -6.70
C LEU A 66 20.75 19.85 -6.18
N ARG A 67 21.40 20.99 -6.15
CA ARG A 67 22.70 21.12 -5.50
C ARG A 67 22.51 21.35 -4.01
N CYS A 68 23.28 20.63 -3.18
CA CYS A 68 23.21 20.81 -1.72
C CYS A 68 23.36 22.26 -1.25
N ARG A 69 24.17 23.05 -1.96
CA ARG A 69 24.43 24.47 -1.64
C ARG A 69 23.24 25.38 -1.93
N ASP A 70 22.28 24.93 -2.75
CA ASP A 70 21.12 25.75 -3.14
C ASP A 70 19.96 25.56 -2.14
N ILE A 71 19.85 24.42 -1.49
CA ILE A 71 18.78 24.10 -0.55
C ILE A 71 18.70 25.08 0.65
N PRO A 72 19.82 25.54 1.24
CA PRO A 72 19.77 26.57 2.29
C PRO A 72 19.17 27.91 1.85
N ASN A 73 19.07 28.17 0.56
CA ASN A 73 18.52 29.40 0.01
C ASN A 73 17.01 29.29 -0.31
N PHE A 74 16.38 28.18 0.05
CA PHE A 74 14.93 28.03 -0.11
C PHE A 74 14.18 28.96 0.84
N GLU A 75 13.31 29.77 0.30
CA GLU A 75 12.43 30.68 1.02
C GLU A 75 11.06 30.05 1.14
N LEU A 76 10.66 29.69 2.37
CA LEU A 76 9.39 29.01 2.65
C LEU A 76 8.54 29.87 3.57
N THR A 77 7.26 30.00 3.26
CA THR A 77 6.30 30.66 4.14
C THR A 77 5.90 29.69 5.25
N VAL A 78 6.10 30.10 6.49
CA VAL A 78 5.78 29.27 7.65
C VAL A 78 4.86 30.00 8.62
N PRO A 79 3.81 29.35 9.14
CA PRO A 79 2.94 29.92 10.16
C PRO A 79 3.66 30.00 11.53
N PRO A 80 3.09 30.65 12.53
CA PRO A 80 3.60 30.63 13.89
C PRO A 80 3.76 29.21 14.44
N LEU A 81 4.71 28.97 15.35
CA LEU A 81 5.00 27.64 15.91
C LEU A 81 3.78 26.96 16.55
N THR A 82 2.87 27.75 17.16
CA THR A 82 1.59 27.24 17.69
C THR A 82 0.74 26.58 16.63
N ASP A 83 0.63 27.23 15.48
CA ASP A 83 -0.19 26.76 14.37
C ASP A 83 0.48 25.59 13.68
N GLN A 84 1.82 25.61 13.56
CA GLN A 84 2.60 24.47 13.05
C GLN A 84 2.34 23.21 13.87
N ARG A 85 2.30 23.31 15.22
CA ARG A 85 1.99 22.19 16.11
C ARG A 85 0.58 21.67 15.90
N ALA A 86 -0.40 22.56 15.81
CA ALA A 86 -1.78 22.19 15.58
C ALA A 86 -1.97 21.48 14.22
N ILE A 87 -1.38 22.05 13.17
CA ILE A 87 -1.41 21.45 11.81
C ILE A 87 -0.72 20.09 11.80
N ALA A 88 0.48 20.01 12.40
CA ALA A 88 1.22 18.76 12.46
C ALA A 88 0.45 17.67 13.23
N ALA A 89 -0.18 18.01 14.36
CA ALA A 89 -0.98 17.08 15.15
C ALA A 89 -2.16 16.53 14.33
N LEU A 90 -2.89 17.39 13.62
CA LEU A 90 -4.00 16.97 12.76
C LEU A 90 -3.51 16.05 11.62
N LEU A 91 -2.50 16.48 10.89
CA LEU A 91 -2.00 15.72 9.74
C LEU A 91 -1.36 14.39 10.16
N ASN A 92 -0.65 14.36 11.30
CA ASN A 92 -0.10 13.12 11.85
C ASN A 92 -1.22 12.15 12.25
N SER A 93 -2.30 12.62 12.87
CA SER A 93 -3.42 11.75 13.23
C SER A 93 -4.09 11.10 12.02
N LEU A 94 -4.18 11.83 10.90
CA LEU A 94 -4.69 11.28 9.64
C LEU A 94 -3.73 10.26 9.03
N ASP A 95 -2.43 10.54 9.07
CA ASP A 95 -1.39 9.63 8.55
C ASP A 95 -1.33 8.33 9.36
N ASP A 96 -1.43 8.43 10.70
CA ASP A 96 -1.50 7.28 11.61
C ASP A 96 -2.76 6.42 11.31
N ARG A 97 -3.91 7.07 11.05
CA ARG A 97 -5.12 6.33 10.68
C ARG A 97 -4.99 5.63 9.33
N ILE A 98 -4.35 6.28 8.35
CA ILE A 98 -4.08 5.65 7.06
C ILE A 98 -3.15 4.44 7.24
N ALA A 99 -2.11 4.56 8.07
CA ALA A 99 -1.19 3.45 8.37
C ALA A 99 -1.93 2.28 9.02
N LEU A 100 -2.76 2.54 10.04
CA LEU A 100 -3.58 1.53 10.70
C LEU A 100 -4.54 0.82 9.73
N LEU A 101 -5.22 1.58 8.85
CA LEU A 101 -6.13 0.99 7.86
C LEU A 101 -5.39 0.11 6.85
N ARG A 102 -4.18 0.49 6.43
CA ARG A 102 -3.34 -0.32 5.55
C ARG A 102 -2.91 -1.62 6.22
N GLU A 103 -2.49 -1.56 7.48
CA GLU A 103 -2.14 -2.74 8.27
C GLU A 103 -3.34 -3.68 8.47
N THR A 104 -4.51 -3.10 8.79
CA THR A 104 -5.76 -3.85 8.90
C THR A 104 -6.10 -4.55 7.59
N ASN A 105 -6.02 -3.86 6.45
CA ASN A 105 -6.29 -4.45 5.14
C ASN A 105 -5.31 -5.59 4.82
N ALA A 106 -4.02 -5.40 5.08
CA ALA A 106 -3.01 -6.45 4.87
C ALA A 106 -3.29 -7.70 5.73
N THR A 107 -3.72 -7.48 6.99
CA THR A 107 -4.09 -8.57 7.91
C THR A 107 -5.34 -9.31 7.42
N LEU A 108 -6.38 -8.58 7.00
CA LEU A 108 -7.61 -9.18 6.48
C LEU A 108 -7.34 -9.95 5.18
N GLU A 109 -6.50 -9.43 4.31
CA GLU A 109 -6.09 -10.12 3.09
C GLU A 109 -5.33 -11.41 3.40
N ALA A 110 -4.40 -11.38 4.35
CA ALA A 110 -3.67 -12.58 4.80
C ALA A 110 -4.62 -13.63 5.40
N ILE A 111 -5.61 -13.22 6.18
CA ILE A 111 -6.65 -14.12 6.73
C ILE A 111 -7.47 -14.74 5.59
N ALA A 112 -7.92 -13.93 4.64
CA ALA A 112 -8.70 -14.42 3.49
C ALA A 112 -7.90 -15.43 2.65
N GLN A 113 -6.63 -15.15 2.40
CA GLN A 113 -5.72 -16.07 1.68
C GLN A 113 -5.50 -17.38 2.46
N ALA A 114 -5.33 -17.30 3.77
CA ALA A 114 -5.19 -18.48 4.62
C ALA A 114 -6.45 -19.36 4.63
N LEU A 115 -7.63 -18.73 4.75
CA LEU A 115 -8.92 -19.43 4.66
C LEU A 115 -9.13 -20.06 3.28
N PHE A 116 -8.82 -19.31 2.21
CA PHE A 116 -8.92 -19.86 0.86
C PHE A 116 -8.02 -21.08 0.69
N LYS A 117 -6.76 -20.97 1.14
CA LYS A 117 -5.83 -22.11 1.08
C LYS A 117 -6.35 -23.31 1.87
N SER A 118 -6.75 -23.12 3.11
CA SER A 118 -7.28 -24.17 3.97
C SER A 118 -8.52 -24.86 3.36
N TRP A 119 -9.47 -24.06 2.84
CA TRP A 119 -10.76 -24.59 2.37
C TRP A 119 -10.71 -25.17 0.97
N PHE A 120 -9.94 -24.58 0.04
CA PHE A 120 -10.00 -24.89 -1.39
C PHE A 120 -8.71 -25.47 -1.97
N VAL A 121 -7.63 -25.49 -1.20
CA VAL A 121 -6.35 -26.08 -1.61
C VAL A 121 -6.00 -27.29 -0.72
N ASP A 122 -6.02 -27.08 0.59
CA ASP A 122 -5.70 -28.14 1.56
C ASP A 122 -6.92 -29.00 1.88
N PHE A 123 -8.14 -28.52 1.60
CA PHE A 123 -9.42 -29.19 1.85
C PHE A 123 -9.65 -29.58 3.31
N ASP A 124 -9.18 -28.76 4.25
CA ASP A 124 -9.30 -29.02 5.69
C ASP A 124 -10.74 -29.26 6.16
N PRO A 125 -11.79 -28.56 5.66
CA PRO A 125 -13.16 -28.86 6.02
C PRO A 125 -13.61 -30.28 5.66
N VAL A 126 -13.18 -30.78 4.49
CA VAL A 126 -13.50 -32.13 4.05
C VAL A 126 -12.77 -33.17 4.89
N ARG A 127 -11.49 -32.91 5.21
CA ARG A 127 -10.69 -33.78 6.09
C ARG A 127 -11.27 -33.87 7.49
N ALA A 128 -11.71 -32.72 8.06
CA ALA A 128 -12.35 -32.68 9.36
C ALA A 128 -13.64 -33.52 9.38
N LYS A 129 -14.52 -33.35 8.37
CA LYS A 129 -15.76 -34.13 8.25
C LYS A 129 -15.49 -35.64 8.08
N GLN A 130 -14.47 -36.01 7.27
CA GLN A 130 -14.07 -37.42 7.12
C GLN A 130 -13.66 -38.05 8.45
N GLN A 131 -13.12 -37.24 9.37
CA GLN A 131 -12.77 -37.68 10.72
C GLN A 131 -13.93 -37.58 11.73
N GLY A 132 -15.13 -37.19 11.30
CA GLY A 132 -16.28 -36.97 12.16
C GLY A 132 -16.18 -35.70 13.04
N LEU A 133 -15.29 -34.75 12.64
CA LEU A 133 -15.07 -33.50 13.34
C LEU A 133 -15.80 -32.35 12.66
N ALA A 134 -16.22 -31.36 13.45
CA ALA A 134 -16.74 -30.12 12.88
C ALA A 134 -15.58 -29.29 12.28
N PRO A 135 -15.72 -28.76 11.06
CA PRO A 135 -14.71 -27.90 10.46
C PRO A 135 -14.50 -26.63 11.32
N ALA A 136 -13.23 -26.29 11.56
CA ALA A 136 -12.89 -25.11 12.33
C ALA A 136 -13.08 -23.82 11.51
N GLY A 137 -13.47 -22.71 12.17
CA GLY A 137 -13.51 -21.39 11.57
C GLY A 137 -14.67 -21.13 10.62
N MET A 138 -15.71 -21.98 10.60
CA MET A 138 -16.92 -21.76 9.81
C MET A 138 -18.19 -22.15 10.59
N ASP A 139 -19.31 -21.58 10.19
CA ASP A 139 -20.62 -21.96 10.71
C ASP A 139 -21.13 -23.27 10.09
N GLU A 140 -22.20 -23.83 10.68
CA GLU A 140 -22.78 -25.09 10.25
C GLU A 140 -23.35 -25.01 8.80
N ALA A 141 -23.92 -23.88 8.42
CA ALA A 141 -24.46 -23.67 7.08
C ALA A 141 -23.35 -23.67 6.03
N THR A 142 -22.22 -23.01 6.30
CA THR A 142 -21.03 -23.02 5.45
C THR A 142 -20.40 -24.40 5.42
N ALA A 143 -20.27 -25.07 6.58
CA ALA A 143 -19.73 -26.43 6.67
C ALA A 143 -20.57 -27.43 5.83
N ALA A 144 -21.88 -27.25 5.75
CA ALA A 144 -22.76 -28.11 4.96
C ALA A 144 -22.46 -28.09 3.44
N LEU A 145 -21.84 -27.04 2.93
CA LEU A 145 -21.46 -26.91 1.52
C LEU A 145 -20.28 -27.82 1.12
N PHE A 146 -19.51 -28.29 2.08
CA PHE A 146 -18.38 -29.18 1.83
C PHE A 146 -18.79 -30.65 1.96
N PRO A 147 -18.34 -31.56 1.05
CA PRO A 147 -18.55 -32.99 1.20
C PRO A 147 -17.76 -33.56 2.40
N ASP A 148 -18.04 -34.79 2.75
CA ASP A 148 -17.40 -35.54 3.84
C ASP A 148 -16.36 -36.58 3.38
N SER A 149 -16.09 -36.61 2.09
CA SER A 149 -15.22 -37.63 1.45
C SER A 149 -14.50 -37.06 0.25
N PHE A 150 -13.47 -37.79 -0.17
CA PHE A 150 -12.67 -37.52 -1.37
C PHE A 150 -12.94 -38.56 -2.45
N GLU A 151 -12.65 -38.21 -3.69
CA GLU A 151 -12.60 -39.11 -4.83
C GLU A 151 -11.30 -38.91 -5.63
N GLU A 152 -10.88 -39.93 -6.38
CA GLU A 152 -9.68 -39.83 -7.22
C GLU A 152 -9.96 -39.03 -8.50
N SER A 153 -9.03 -38.14 -8.85
CA SER A 153 -9.03 -37.41 -10.11
C SER A 153 -7.66 -37.46 -10.77
N THR A 154 -7.55 -36.91 -11.98
CA THR A 154 -6.27 -36.77 -12.70
C THR A 154 -5.22 -35.91 -11.99
N LEU A 155 -5.62 -35.11 -11.02
CA LEU A 155 -4.74 -34.26 -10.20
C LEU A 155 -4.56 -34.78 -8.76
N GLY A 156 -5.00 -36.04 -8.50
CA GLY A 156 -5.02 -36.60 -7.15
C GLY A 156 -6.38 -36.52 -6.49
N LEU A 157 -6.41 -36.61 -5.16
CA LEU A 157 -7.65 -36.59 -4.39
C LEU A 157 -8.31 -35.20 -4.42
N VAL A 158 -9.58 -35.18 -4.82
CA VAL A 158 -10.42 -33.97 -4.79
C VAL A 158 -11.68 -34.25 -3.94
N PRO A 159 -12.32 -33.23 -3.36
CA PRO A 159 -13.58 -33.39 -2.66
C PRO A 159 -14.64 -34.04 -3.55
N LYS A 160 -15.39 -34.98 -3.02
CA LYS A 160 -16.41 -35.74 -3.75
C LYS A 160 -17.42 -34.80 -4.42
N GLY A 161 -17.66 -35.02 -5.71
CA GLY A 161 -18.57 -34.20 -6.51
C GLY A 161 -17.92 -32.92 -7.07
N TRP A 162 -16.65 -32.65 -6.77
CA TRP A 162 -15.91 -31.57 -7.42
C TRP A 162 -15.31 -32.07 -8.72
N ARG A 163 -15.41 -31.28 -9.77
CA ARG A 163 -14.92 -31.65 -11.09
C ARG A 163 -13.96 -30.64 -11.68
N MET A 164 -13.05 -31.13 -12.46
CA MET A 164 -12.23 -30.28 -13.32
C MET A 164 -13.09 -29.72 -14.47
N VAL A 165 -12.95 -28.43 -14.72
CA VAL A 165 -13.58 -27.78 -15.87
C VAL A 165 -12.53 -26.97 -16.62
N ALA A 166 -12.65 -26.91 -17.94
CA ALA A 166 -11.83 -26.00 -18.72
C ALA A 166 -12.25 -24.55 -18.44
N LEU A 167 -11.30 -23.61 -18.45
CA LEU A 167 -11.62 -22.19 -18.25
C LEU A 167 -12.68 -21.67 -19.23
N ALA A 168 -12.67 -22.19 -20.47
CA ALA A 168 -13.64 -21.84 -21.48
C ALA A 168 -15.08 -22.33 -21.18
N GLU A 169 -15.24 -23.31 -20.30
CA GLU A 169 -16.56 -23.77 -19.83
C GLU A 169 -17.11 -22.92 -18.68
N ALA A 170 -16.17 -22.37 -17.88
CA ALA A 170 -16.52 -21.61 -16.68
C ALA A 170 -16.57 -20.11 -16.90
N PHE A 171 -15.86 -19.59 -17.91
CA PHE A 171 -15.69 -18.17 -18.16
C PHE A 171 -15.87 -17.82 -19.63
N GLU A 172 -16.49 -16.68 -19.87
CA GLU A 172 -16.45 -16.04 -21.18
C GLU A 172 -15.14 -15.28 -21.31
N ILE A 173 -14.22 -15.78 -22.14
CA ILE A 173 -12.88 -15.22 -22.33
C ILE A 173 -12.95 -14.11 -23.39
N ASN A 174 -12.49 -12.90 -23.05
CA ASN A 174 -12.54 -11.70 -23.87
C ASN A 174 -13.96 -11.38 -24.37
N PRO A 175 -14.94 -11.22 -23.47
CA PRO A 175 -16.26 -10.76 -23.88
C PRO A 175 -16.10 -9.46 -24.67
N SER A 176 -16.78 -9.34 -25.80
CA SER A 176 -16.69 -8.17 -26.68
C SER A 176 -16.94 -6.91 -25.86
N ARG A 177 -15.90 -6.13 -25.61
CA ARG A 177 -16.03 -4.85 -24.92
C ARG A 177 -16.70 -3.88 -25.88
N PRO A 178 -17.81 -3.25 -25.48
CA PRO A 178 -18.32 -2.13 -26.27
C PRO A 178 -17.21 -1.07 -26.34
N PHE A 179 -16.83 -0.66 -27.53
CA PHE A 179 -15.88 0.42 -27.72
C PHE A 179 -16.39 1.65 -26.99
N LEU A 180 -15.69 2.08 -25.92
CA LEU A 180 -16.01 3.36 -25.28
C LEU A 180 -15.80 4.44 -26.32
N LYS A 181 -16.86 5.15 -26.69
CA LYS A 181 -16.75 6.34 -27.53
C LYS A 181 -15.86 7.35 -26.80
N LYS A 182 -14.94 7.97 -27.54
CA LYS A 182 -14.06 9.02 -27.03
C LYS A 182 -14.90 10.07 -26.28
N GLY A 183 -14.75 10.16 -24.95
CA GLY A 183 -15.54 11.05 -24.08
C GLY A 183 -16.55 10.36 -23.15
N ALA A 184 -16.69 9.05 -23.18
CA ALA A 184 -17.50 8.34 -22.17
C ALA A 184 -16.69 8.16 -20.88
N THR A 185 -17.11 8.83 -19.81
CA THR A 185 -16.65 8.57 -18.45
C THR A 185 -17.25 7.23 -17.98
N GLY A 186 -16.49 6.16 -18.04
CA GLY A 186 -16.88 4.89 -17.43
C GLY A 186 -16.64 4.97 -15.92
N ALA A 187 -17.67 4.70 -15.11
CA ALA A 187 -17.49 4.34 -13.72
C ALA A 187 -16.85 2.94 -13.67
N TYR A 188 -15.72 2.80 -12.97
CA TYR A 188 -15.10 1.52 -12.60
C TYR A 188 -15.60 1.12 -11.23
#